data_b54a139b3dc765134cbc694add0fb9cf
#
_entry.id   b54a139b3dc765134cbc694add0fb9cf
#
_cell.length_a   1.000
_cell.length_b   1.000
_cell.length_c   1.000
_cell.angle_alpha   90.00
_cell.angle_beta   90.00
_cell.angle_gamma   90.00
#
_symmetry.space_group_name_H-M   'P 1'
#
loop_
_entity.id
_entity.type
_entity.pdbx_description
1 polymer ?
#
loop_
_entity_poly.entity_id
_entity_poly.type
_entity_poly.pdbx_seq_one_letter_code
_entity_poly.pdbx_strand_id
1 'polypeptide(L)'
;MIFIFTAFDMDGTIICTKSGRVFALNTDDWQLLYTPQVKQTLQRLYQDEGYKIVFITNQNGIASGKTKVPDFRRKVESIVETLGVPIQLFAATAKHCVFRKPRPGLWEYLEKYRNGNIQIDQSNSFYCGDAAGRVRGKGKKDFSCSDRLFALNAGLKFYVPEELFLKRKCSEEIVMPTFDPKRLMKKAPQVRLLFSSCKMEE
;
A
#
# COMPACT_ATOMS: atom_id res chain seq x y z
N MET A 1 21.79 11.64 -6.30
CA MET A 1 21.47 10.80 -5.12
C MET A 1 20.24 9.97 -5.48
N ILE A 2 20.23 8.68 -5.18
CA ILE A 2 19.10 7.77 -5.43
C ILE A 2 18.72 7.19 -4.08
N PHE A 3 17.42 7.16 -3.77
CA PHE A 3 16.93 6.57 -2.53
C PHE A 3 16.14 5.29 -2.79
N ILE A 4 16.26 4.33 -1.87
CA ILE A 4 15.42 3.14 -1.82
C ILE A 4 14.29 3.36 -0.83
N PHE A 5 13.10 2.92 -1.22
CA PHE A 5 11.88 3.06 -0.42
C PHE A 5 11.28 1.71 -0.12
N THR A 6 10.72 1.57 1.07
CA THR A 6 9.79 0.49 1.34
C THR A 6 8.46 1.07 1.77
N ALA A 7 7.41 0.67 1.07
CA ALA A 7 6.07 1.11 1.40
C ALA A 7 5.24 -0.04 1.98
N PHE A 8 4.35 0.29 2.92
CA PHE A 8 3.52 -0.66 3.64
C PHE A 8 2.06 -0.23 3.63
N ASP A 9 1.15 -1.18 3.52
CA ASP A 9 -0.19 -0.98 4.08
C ASP A 9 -0.12 -0.91 5.61
N MET A 10 -1.15 -0.36 6.23
CA MET A 10 -1.17 -0.18 7.69
C MET A 10 -2.01 -1.25 8.39
N ASP A 11 -3.31 -1.29 8.10
CA ASP A 11 -4.26 -2.17 8.78
C ASP A 11 -4.20 -3.61 8.21
N GLY A 12 -3.88 -4.61 9.02
CA GLY A 12 -3.64 -5.99 8.58
C GLY A 12 -2.19 -6.27 8.14
N THR A 13 -1.35 -5.23 8.08
CA THR A 13 0.06 -5.34 7.67
C THR A 13 1.02 -4.94 8.79
N ILE A 14 0.92 -3.73 9.29
CA ILE A 14 1.73 -3.23 10.43
C ILE A 14 1.01 -3.47 11.75
N ILE A 15 -0.30 -3.22 11.76
CA ILE A 15 -1.15 -3.34 12.94
C ILE A 15 -2.34 -4.25 12.68
N CYS A 16 -2.88 -4.80 13.77
CA CYS A 16 -4.21 -5.41 13.84
C CYS A 16 -4.99 -4.84 15.02
N THR A 17 -6.28 -5.10 15.09
CA THR A 17 -7.10 -4.70 16.24
C THR A 17 -6.77 -5.55 17.48
N LYS A 18 -6.68 -4.94 18.66
CA LYS A 18 -6.56 -5.65 19.95
C LYS A 18 -7.81 -6.48 20.23
N SER A 19 -8.98 -5.95 19.86
CA SER A 19 -10.27 -6.59 20.04
C SER A 19 -10.50 -7.82 19.16
N GLY A 20 -9.63 -8.08 18.16
CA GLY A 20 -9.82 -9.15 17.17
C GLY A 20 -10.95 -8.88 16.16
N ARG A 21 -11.59 -7.71 16.20
CA ARG A 21 -12.61 -7.30 15.25
C ARG A 21 -12.00 -6.86 13.93
N VAL A 22 -12.77 -6.94 12.85
CA VAL A 22 -12.35 -6.46 11.52
C VAL A 22 -12.11 -4.95 11.52
N PHE A 23 -12.93 -4.19 12.26
CA PHE A 23 -12.80 -2.75 12.42
C PHE A 23 -12.52 -2.39 13.88
N ALA A 24 -11.60 -1.45 14.08
CA ALA A 24 -11.25 -0.96 15.40
C ALA A 24 -12.46 -0.33 16.11
N LEU A 25 -12.59 -0.58 17.41
CA LEU A 25 -13.63 -0.03 18.27
C LEU A 25 -13.42 1.46 18.56
N ASN A 26 -12.17 1.86 18.70
CA ASN A 26 -11.74 3.22 19.01
C ASN A 26 -10.30 3.45 18.54
N THR A 27 -9.74 4.61 18.82
CA THR A 27 -8.40 5.04 18.43
C THR A 27 -7.29 4.13 18.97
N ASP A 28 -7.50 3.52 20.16
CA ASP A 28 -6.47 2.75 20.88
C ASP A 28 -6.61 1.22 20.66
N ASP A 29 -7.63 0.81 19.89
CA ASP A 29 -7.88 -0.59 19.55
C ASP A 29 -6.95 -1.06 18.42
N TRP A 30 -5.63 -1.01 18.68
CA TRP A 30 -4.61 -1.52 17.78
C TRP A 30 -3.41 -2.08 18.54
N GLN A 31 -2.71 -2.99 17.90
CA GLN A 31 -1.43 -3.53 18.32
C GLN A 31 -0.60 -3.87 17.10
N LEU A 32 0.73 -4.01 17.23
CA LEU A 32 1.57 -4.48 16.13
C LEU A 32 1.19 -5.91 15.76
N LEU A 33 1.07 -6.18 14.45
CA LEU A 33 0.58 -7.46 13.92
C LEU A 33 1.44 -8.64 14.38
N TYR A 34 2.75 -8.49 14.30
CA TYR A 34 3.74 -9.50 14.73
C TYR A 34 4.77 -8.84 15.65
N THR A 35 4.53 -8.90 16.95
CA THR A 35 5.45 -8.36 17.95
C THR A 35 6.44 -9.44 18.38
N PRO A 36 7.76 -9.16 18.36
CA PRO A 36 8.44 -7.88 18.08
C PRO A 36 8.86 -7.67 16.61
N GLN A 37 8.58 -8.61 15.72
CA GLN A 37 9.16 -8.72 14.37
C GLN A 37 8.90 -7.49 13.50
N VAL A 38 7.69 -6.92 13.54
CA VAL A 38 7.34 -5.73 12.75
C VAL A 38 8.29 -4.58 13.12
N LYS A 39 8.39 -4.26 14.41
CA LYS A 39 9.27 -3.18 14.90
C LYS A 39 10.72 -3.42 14.50
N GLN A 40 11.25 -4.59 14.79
CA GLN A 40 12.64 -4.95 14.50
C GLN A 40 12.95 -4.87 13.00
N THR A 41 12.02 -5.33 12.15
CA THR A 41 12.20 -5.29 10.70
C THR A 41 12.22 -3.85 10.18
N LEU A 42 11.30 -2.97 10.63
CA LEU A 42 11.28 -1.58 10.20
C LEU A 42 12.53 -0.83 10.67
N GLN A 43 12.99 -1.08 11.91
CA GLN A 43 14.22 -0.48 12.43
C GLN A 43 15.44 -0.91 11.61
N ARG A 44 15.60 -2.21 11.31
CA ARG A 44 16.68 -2.73 10.47
C ARG A 44 16.63 -2.12 9.06
N LEU A 45 15.47 -2.11 8.41
CA LEU A 45 15.30 -1.51 7.08
C LEU A 45 15.72 -0.03 7.05
N TYR A 46 15.35 0.73 8.09
CA TYR A 46 15.69 2.15 8.17
C TYR A 46 17.14 2.40 8.57
N GLN A 47 17.62 1.76 9.64
CA GLN A 47 18.91 2.06 10.27
C GLN A 47 20.08 1.38 9.56
N ASP A 48 19.91 0.11 9.15
CA ASP A 48 20.99 -0.72 8.65
C ASP A 48 21.01 -0.78 7.11
N GLU A 49 19.80 -0.78 6.49
CA GLU A 49 19.68 -0.95 5.05
C GLU A 49 19.36 0.36 4.31
N GLY A 50 19.15 1.47 5.02
CA GLY A 50 19.00 2.80 4.43
C GLY A 50 17.66 3.05 3.70
N TYR A 51 16.64 2.21 3.94
CA TYR A 51 15.32 2.44 3.36
C TYR A 51 14.60 3.63 3.96
N LYS A 52 13.91 4.38 3.12
CA LYS A 52 12.87 5.31 3.58
C LYS A 52 11.56 4.55 3.77
N ILE A 53 10.98 4.68 4.96
CA ILE A 53 9.74 3.97 5.32
C ILE A 53 8.53 4.82 4.98
N VAL A 54 7.59 4.27 4.22
CA VAL A 54 6.36 4.93 3.81
C VAL A 54 5.15 4.06 4.14
N PHE A 55 4.09 4.67 4.68
CA PHE A 55 2.79 4.01 4.81
C PHE A 55 1.83 4.52 3.75
N ILE A 56 1.19 3.61 3.02
CA ILE A 56 0.17 3.90 2.01
C ILE A 56 -1.08 3.11 2.33
N THR A 57 -2.09 3.77 2.88
CA THR A 57 -3.29 3.11 3.43
C THR A 57 -4.60 3.63 2.83
N ASN A 58 -5.60 2.75 2.73
CA ASN A 58 -6.95 3.08 2.29
C ASN A 58 -7.85 3.35 3.49
N GLN A 59 -8.19 4.61 3.76
CA GLN A 59 -8.92 5.06 4.95
C GLN A 59 -10.29 5.67 4.60
N ASN A 60 -11.15 4.89 3.95
CA ASN A 60 -12.50 5.34 3.55
C ASN A 60 -13.40 5.75 4.74
N GLY A 61 -13.07 5.27 5.94
CA GLY A 61 -13.78 5.68 7.17
C GLY A 61 -13.78 7.19 7.40
N ILE A 62 -12.75 7.89 6.91
CA ILE A 62 -12.63 9.34 7.05
C ILE A 62 -13.68 10.05 6.20
N ALA A 63 -13.75 9.79 4.90
CA ALA A 63 -14.73 10.43 4.02
C ALA A 63 -16.19 10.04 4.36
N SER A 64 -16.39 8.83 4.91
CA SER A 64 -17.74 8.40 5.35
C SER A 64 -18.14 8.91 6.74
N GLY A 65 -17.30 9.73 7.40
CA GLY A 65 -17.57 10.28 8.73
C GLY A 65 -17.46 9.29 9.90
N LYS A 66 -17.09 8.03 9.63
CA LYS A 66 -16.91 6.98 10.67
C LYS A 66 -15.64 7.18 11.49
N THR A 67 -14.64 7.84 10.91
CA THR A 67 -13.35 8.12 11.56
C THR A 67 -13.07 9.61 11.45
N LYS A 68 -12.88 10.28 12.56
CA LYS A 68 -12.49 11.70 12.57
C LYS A 68 -11.01 11.84 12.25
N VAL A 69 -10.64 12.85 11.46
CA VAL A 69 -9.24 13.11 11.09
C VAL A 69 -8.32 13.25 12.31
N PRO A 70 -8.69 14.01 13.38
CA PRO A 70 -7.82 14.09 14.57
C PRO A 70 -7.60 12.73 15.27
N ASP A 71 -8.62 11.86 15.29
CA ASP A 71 -8.51 10.54 15.90
C ASP A 71 -7.58 9.63 15.08
N PHE A 72 -7.73 9.65 13.75
CA PHE A 72 -6.82 8.93 12.87
C PHE A 72 -5.38 9.42 13.02
N ARG A 73 -5.17 10.74 13.08
CA ARG A 73 -3.85 11.35 13.26
C ARG A 73 -3.21 10.88 14.57
N ARG A 74 -3.93 10.94 15.68
CA ARG A 74 -3.47 10.47 17.00
C ARG A 74 -3.09 9.00 17.00
N LYS A 75 -3.91 8.15 16.35
CA LYS A 75 -3.59 6.72 16.14
C LYS A 75 -2.26 6.55 15.40
N VAL A 76 -2.07 7.27 14.31
CA VAL A 76 -0.85 7.19 13.50
C VAL A 76 0.37 7.67 14.28
N GLU A 77 0.28 8.80 14.99
CA GLU A 77 1.36 9.33 15.82
C GLU A 77 1.80 8.30 16.88
N SER A 78 0.85 7.66 17.56
CA SER A 78 1.15 6.60 18.55
C SER A 78 1.79 5.36 17.90
N ILE A 79 1.39 4.97 16.70
CA ILE A 79 2.02 3.87 15.96
C ILE A 79 3.47 4.22 15.61
N VAL A 80 3.72 5.41 15.08
CA VAL A 80 5.06 5.88 14.70
C VAL A 80 5.98 5.95 15.90
N GLU A 81 5.50 6.49 17.01
CA GLU A 81 6.23 6.51 18.27
C GLU A 81 6.61 5.10 18.76
N THR A 82 5.66 4.16 18.71
CA THR A 82 5.89 2.76 19.09
C THR A 82 6.95 2.08 18.22
N LEU A 83 6.94 2.36 16.92
CA LEU A 83 7.90 1.79 15.95
C LEU A 83 9.31 2.39 16.11
N GLY A 84 9.41 3.66 16.49
CA GLY A 84 10.68 4.34 16.74
C GLY A 84 11.52 4.60 15.50
N VAL A 85 10.88 4.74 14.32
CA VAL A 85 11.52 5.12 13.06
C VAL A 85 10.73 6.21 12.35
N PRO A 86 11.39 7.11 11.59
CA PRO A 86 10.68 8.10 10.79
C PRO A 86 9.81 7.43 9.72
N ILE A 87 8.56 7.85 9.61
CA ILE A 87 7.60 7.29 8.65
C ILE A 87 6.88 8.44 7.95
N GLN A 88 6.80 8.36 6.63
CA GLN A 88 5.96 9.23 5.83
C GLN A 88 4.65 8.49 5.54
N LEU A 89 3.50 9.09 5.85
CA LEU A 89 2.20 8.44 5.68
C LEU A 89 1.34 9.14 4.63
N PHE A 90 0.73 8.34 3.76
CA PHE A 90 -0.28 8.76 2.78
C PHE A 90 -1.56 7.95 2.99
N ALA A 91 -2.68 8.63 3.14
CA ALA A 91 -3.98 8.01 3.33
C ALA A 91 -4.96 8.40 2.22
N ALA A 92 -5.49 7.41 1.51
CA ALA A 92 -6.60 7.62 0.58
C ALA A 92 -7.91 7.61 1.37
N THR A 93 -8.49 8.79 1.58
CA THR A 93 -9.67 8.97 2.44
C THR A 93 -11.01 8.70 1.75
N ALA A 94 -11.06 8.75 0.40
CA ALA A 94 -12.28 8.55 -0.38
C ALA A 94 -12.31 7.19 -1.09
N LYS A 95 -13.54 6.65 -1.29
CA LYS A 95 -13.75 5.38 -1.98
C LYS A 95 -13.44 5.47 -3.48
N HIS A 96 -13.77 6.57 -4.11
CA HIS A 96 -13.62 6.79 -5.55
C HIS A 96 -12.65 7.95 -5.80
N CYS A 97 -11.34 7.66 -5.75
CA CYS A 97 -10.30 8.66 -6.07
C CYS A 97 -9.10 7.96 -6.72
N VAL A 98 -8.26 8.77 -7.40
CA VAL A 98 -7.03 8.31 -8.06
C VAL A 98 -5.98 7.80 -7.07
N PHE A 99 -6.08 8.21 -5.81
CA PHE A 99 -5.13 7.85 -4.76
C PHE A 99 -5.41 6.51 -4.07
N ARG A 100 -6.65 5.98 -4.24
CA ARG A 100 -7.02 4.73 -3.58
C ARG A 100 -6.40 3.52 -4.27
N LYS A 101 -5.69 2.69 -3.51
CA LYS A 101 -5.20 1.38 -3.96
C LYS A 101 -6.37 0.53 -4.53
N PRO A 102 -6.19 -0.11 -5.69
CA PRO A 102 -4.92 -0.48 -6.34
C PRO A 102 -4.33 0.57 -7.31
N ARG A 103 -4.88 1.77 -7.42
CA ARG A 103 -4.31 2.83 -8.25
C ARG A 103 -2.99 3.32 -7.66
N PRO A 104 -1.95 3.59 -8.49
CA PRO A 104 -0.63 3.97 -8.00
C PRO A 104 -0.51 5.45 -7.59
N GLY A 105 -1.57 6.24 -7.65
CA GLY A 105 -1.53 7.70 -7.52
C GLY A 105 -0.85 8.24 -6.25
N LEU A 106 -0.89 7.52 -5.11
CA LEU A 106 -0.14 7.94 -3.91
C LEU A 106 1.36 7.71 -4.05
N TRP A 107 1.78 6.66 -4.76
CA TRP A 107 3.18 6.41 -5.08
C TRP A 107 3.72 7.47 -6.06
N GLU A 108 2.98 7.75 -7.12
CA GLU A 108 3.30 8.78 -8.10
C GLU A 108 3.37 10.18 -7.44
N TYR A 109 2.47 10.46 -6.49
CA TYR A 109 2.49 11.69 -5.71
C TYR A 109 3.71 11.80 -4.79
N LEU A 110 4.09 10.71 -4.12
CA LEU A 110 5.33 10.64 -3.35
C LEU A 110 6.52 10.94 -4.26
N GLU A 111 6.64 10.23 -5.37
CA GLU A 111 7.76 10.32 -6.30
C GLU A 111 7.91 11.75 -6.88
N LYS A 112 6.82 12.36 -7.27
CA LYS A 112 6.82 13.67 -7.92
C LYS A 112 6.92 14.85 -6.96
N TYR A 113 6.33 14.76 -5.77
CA TYR A 113 6.12 15.93 -4.94
C TYR A 113 6.62 15.81 -3.49
N ARG A 114 6.94 14.62 -3.02
CA ARG A 114 7.15 14.39 -1.59
C ARG A 114 8.43 13.63 -1.23
N ASN A 115 9.39 13.56 -2.14
CA ASN A 115 10.70 12.95 -1.90
C ASN A 115 11.87 13.90 -2.13
N GLY A 116 11.62 15.22 -2.22
CA GLY A 116 12.65 16.22 -2.42
C GLY A 116 13.29 16.19 -3.82
N ASN A 117 12.56 15.76 -4.85
CA ASN A 117 13.03 15.56 -6.23
C ASN A 117 14.19 14.56 -6.35
N ILE A 118 14.32 13.64 -5.41
CA ILE A 118 15.34 12.61 -5.44
C ILE A 118 14.77 11.40 -6.19
N GLN A 119 15.54 10.88 -7.13
CA GLN A 119 15.13 9.70 -7.89
C GLN A 119 14.94 8.48 -6.96
N ILE A 120 13.83 7.75 -7.14
CA ILE A 120 13.57 6.51 -6.42
C ILE A 120 14.19 5.34 -7.19
N ASP A 121 14.97 4.52 -6.51
CA ASP A 121 15.38 3.23 -7.02
C ASP A 121 14.23 2.24 -6.92
N GLN A 122 13.42 2.20 -7.96
CA GLN A 122 12.22 1.38 -8.02
C GLN A 122 12.53 -0.11 -8.02
N SER A 123 13.67 -0.52 -8.60
CA SER A 123 14.09 -1.92 -8.70
C SER A 123 14.44 -2.53 -7.33
N ASN A 124 15.01 -1.72 -6.45
CA ASN A 124 15.36 -2.10 -5.08
C ASN A 124 14.31 -1.67 -4.04
N SER A 125 13.26 -0.96 -4.48
CA SER A 125 12.12 -0.60 -3.63
C SER A 125 11.05 -1.70 -3.64
N PHE A 126 10.24 -1.78 -2.58
CA PHE A 126 9.19 -2.79 -2.48
C PHE A 126 7.96 -2.29 -1.72
N TYR A 127 6.87 -3.02 -1.87
CA TYR A 127 5.61 -2.82 -1.15
C TYR A 127 5.23 -4.07 -0.37
N CYS A 128 4.73 -3.89 0.86
CA CYS A 128 4.22 -4.97 1.69
C CYS A 128 2.77 -4.69 2.10
N GLY A 129 1.87 -5.67 1.91
CA GLY A 129 0.46 -5.54 2.25
C GLY A 129 -0.26 -6.88 2.38
N ASP A 130 -1.37 -6.90 3.13
CA ASP A 130 -2.16 -8.11 3.40
C ASP A 130 -3.24 -8.38 2.35
N ALA A 131 -3.71 -7.34 1.64
CA ALA A 131 -4.71 -7.47 0.58
C ALA A 131 -4.07 -8.03 -0.70
N ALA A 132 -3.69 -9.31 -0.66
CA ALA A 132 -2.85 -9.98 -1.64
C ALA A 132 -3.61 -10.93 -2.58
N GLY A 133 -4.93 -11.12 -2.39
CA GLY A 133 -5.76 -12.02 -3.19
C GLY A 133 -5.52 -13.50 -2.90
N ARG A 134 -4.99 -13.85 -1.74
CA ARG A 134 -4.71 -15.24 -1.36
C ARG A 134 -5.98 -16.00 -1.01
N VAL A 135 -6.00 -17.29 -1.35
CA VAL A 135 -6.96 -18.27 -0.83
C VAL A 135 -6.28 -19.05 0.28
N ARG A 136 -6.65 -18.74 1.52
CA ARG A 136 -6.11 -19.40 2.71
C ARG A 136 -6.86 -20.70 3.00
N GLY A 137 -6.32 -21.54 3.87
CA GLY A 137 -6.93 -22.82 4.24
C GLY A 137 -8.43 -22.71 4.56
N LYS A 138 -9.20 -23.75 4.20
CA LYS A 138 -10.67 -23.82 4.27
C LYS A 138 -11.39 -22.79 3.37
N GLY A 139 -10.74 -22.33 2.26
CA GLY A 139 -11.35 -21.42 1.29
C GLY A 139 -11.51 -19.97 1.77
N LYS A 140 -10.94 -19.59 2.91
CA LYS A 140 -10.94 -18.20 3.38
C LYS A 140 -10.08 -17.34 2.46
N LYS A 141 -10.68 -16.30 1.88
CA LYS A 141 -9.98 -15.38 0.99
C LYS A 141 -9.51 -14.14 1.73
N ASP A 142 -8.40 -13.54 1.26
CA ASP A 142 -8.06 -12.18 1.64
C ASP A 142 -9.22 -11.25 1.26
N PHE A 143 -9.38 -10.16 2.00
CA PHE A 143 -10.45 -9.19 1.77
C PHE A 143 -10.44 -8.63 0.34
N SER A 144 -9.28 -8.46 -0.24
CA SER A 144 -9.09 -8.01 -1.63
C SER A 144 -7.68 -8.35 -2.12
N CYS A 145 -7.37 -7.96 -3.36
CA CYS A 145 -6.03 -8.01 -3.94
C CYS A 145 -5.44 -6.61 -4.19
N SER A 146 -5.97 -5.58 -3.49
CA SER A 146 -5.64 -4.18 -3.77
C SER A 146 -4.18 -3.83 -3.53
N ASP A 147 -3.50 -4.46 -2.58
CA ASP A 147 -2.10 -4.20 -2.27
C ASP A 147 -1.17 -4.82 -3.31
N ARG A 148 -1.43 -6.08 -3.68
CA ARG A 148 -0.67 -6.75 -4.74
C ARG A 148 -0.82 -6.03 -6.08
N LEU A 149 -2.04 -5.62 -6.43
CA LEU A 149 -2.29 -4.86 -7.64
C LEU A 149 -1.67 -3.45 -7.59
N PHE A 150 -1.65 -2.82 -6.42
CA PHE A 150 -0.96 -1.54 -6.23
C PHE A 150 0.52 -1.68 -6.53
N ALA A 151 1.20 -2.66 -5.92
CA ALA A 151 2.61 -2.92 -6.18
C ALA A 151 2.88 -3.19 -7.68
N LEU A 152 2.05 -4.01 -8.32
CA LEU A 152 2.13 -4.30 -9.76
C LEU A 152 1.98 -3.02 -10.61
N ASN A 153 1.02 -2.15 -10.26
CA ASN A 153 0.75 -0.91 -11.00
C ASN A 153 1.86 0.13 -10.77
N ALA A 154 2.43 0.17 -9.56
CA ALA A 154 3.56 1.03 -9.23
C ALA A 154 4.93 0.46 -9.70
N GLY A 155 4.97 -0.76 -10.26
CA GLY A 155 6.22 -1.41 -10.68
C GLY A 155 7.11 -1.85 -9.54
N LEU A 156 6.55 -2.09 -8.35
CA LEU A 156 7.28 -2.47 -7.14
C LEU A 156 7.25 -3.99 -6.92
N LYS A 157 8.29 -4.50 -6.29
CA LYS A 157 8.29 -5.85 -5.74
C LYS A 157 7.25 -5.93 -4.61
N PHE A 158 6.55 -7.05 -4.51
CA PHE A 158 5.49 -7.24 -3.52
C PHE A 158 5.84 -8.34 -2.52
N TYR A 159 5.55 -8.07 -1.24
CA TYR A 159 5.61 -9.05 -0.16
C TYR A 159 4.31 -9.07 0.63
N VAL A 160 3.93 -10.23 1.15
CA VAL A 160 2.92 -10.32 2.20
C VAL A 160 3.59 -10.19 3.59
N PRO A 161 2.85 -9.80 4.62
CA PRO A 161 3.39 -9.61 5.97
C PRO A 161 4.14 -10.84 6.50
N GLU A 162 3.61 -12.03 6.24
CA GLU A 162 4.21 -13.29 6.67
C GLU A 162 5.59 -13.55 6.04
N GLU A 163 5.76 -13.17 4.77
CA GLU A 163 7.05 -13.30 4.08
C GLU A 163 8.08 -12.31 4.62
N LEU A 164 7.67 -11.06 4.80
CA LEU A 164 8.59 -10.01 5.21
C LEU A 164 8.99 -10.11 6.68
N PHE A 165 8.01 -10.25 7.58
CA PHE A 165 8.23 -10.19 9.02
C PHE A 165 8.56 -11.55 9.64
N LEU A 166 7.95 -12.63 9.16
CA LEU A 166 8.13 -13.98 9.72
C LEU A 166 9.05 -14.87 8.89
N LYS A 167 9.51 -14.39 7.72
CA LYS A 167 10.33 -15.18 6.78
C LYS A 167 9.66 -16.48 6.32
N ARG A 168 8.33 -16.52 6.33
CA ARG A 168 7.52 -17.66 5.88
C ARG A 168 7.17 -17.49 4.42
N LYS A 169 7.50 -18.49 3.59
CA LYS A 169 7.13 -18.48 2.17
C LYS A 169 5.60 -18.60 2.04
N CYS A 170 5.02 -17.72 1.24
CA CYS A 170 3.62 -17.79 0.85
C CYS A 170 3.45 -18.88 -0.21
N SER A 171 2.66 -19.89 0.10
CA SER A 171 2.34 -21.02 -0.80
C SER A 171 0.87 -21.06 -1.19
N GLU A 172 0.09 -20.08 -0.75
CA GLU A 172 -1.34 -20.00 -1.01
C GLU A 172 -1.63 -19.67 -2.47
N GLU A 173 -2.70 -20.23 -3.00
CA GLU A 173 -3.24 -19.87 -4.30
C GLU A 173 -3.62 -18.38 -4.32
N ILE A 174 -3.27 -17.70 -5.42
CA ILE A 174 -3.55 -16.27 -5.61
C ILE A 174 -4.62 -16.10 -6.67
N VAL A 175 -5.74 -15.50 -6.29
CA VAL A 175 -6.83 -15.16 -7.21
C VAL A 175 -6.70 -13.70 -7.61
N MET A 176 -6.26 -13.49 -8.85
CA MET A 176 -6.18 -12.15 -9.47
C MET A 176 -7.46 -11.87 -10.27
N PRO A 177 -7.81 -10.58 -10.49
CA PRO A 177 -8.87 -10.23 -11.43
C PRO A 177 -8.62 -10.84 -12.80
N THR A 178 -9.68 -11.30 -13.46
CA THR A 178 -9.61 -11.87 -14.82
C THR A 178 -9.22 -10.83 -15.86
N PHE A 179 -9.53 -9.57 -15.62
CA PHE A 179 -9.17 -8.45 -16.48
C PHE A 179 -7.75 -7.97 -16.20
N ASP A 180 -6.90 -8.02 -17.23
CA ASP A 180 -5.53 -7.50 -17.20
C ASP A 180 -5.35 -6.49 -18.34
N PRO A 181 -5.28 -5.17 -18.04
CA PRO A 181 -5.09 -4.13 -19.05
C PRO A 181 -3.83 -4.33 -19.90
N LYS A 182 -2.76 -4.86 -19.30
CA LYS A 182 -1.49 -5.10 -20.03
C LYS A 182 -1.62 -6.18 -21.10
N ARG A 183 -2.52 -7.15 -20.90
CA ARG A 183 -2.82 -8.17 -21.92
C ARG A 183 -3.58 -7.58 -23.12
N LEU A 184 -4.44 -6.60 -22.89
CA LEU A 184 -5.13 -5.89 -23.96
C LEU A 184 -4.13 -5.10 -24.81
N MET A 185 -3.22 -4.36 -24.19
CA MET A 185 -2.20 -3.58 -24.91
C MET A 185 -1.29 -4.46 -25.78
N LYS A 186 -1.00 -5.69 -25.35
CA LYS A 186 -0.21 -6.64 -26.16
C LYS A 186 -1.00 -7.26 -27.33
N LYS A 187 -2.33 -7.29 -27.25
CA LYS A 187 -3.20 -7.88 -28.27
C LYS A 187 -3.88 -6.85 -29.18
N ALA A 188 -3.84 -5.58 -28.81
CA ALA A 188 -4.43 -4.54 -29.64
C ALA A 188 -3.59 -4.38 -30.91
N PRO A 189 -4.17 -4.55 -32.12
CA PRO A 189 -3.54 -4.03 -33.34
C PRO A 189 -3.34 -2.53 -33.10
N GLN A 190 -2.26 -1.97 -33.67
CA GLN A 190 -1.99 -0.53 -33.54
C GLN A 190 -3.25 0.24 -33.92
N VAL A 191 -3.98 0.71 -32.91
CA VAL A 191 -5.12 1.58 -33.12
C VAL A 191 -4.53 2.91 -33.52
N ARG A 192 -4.58 3.23 -34.82
CA ARG A 192 -4.34 4.59 -35.31
C ARG A 192 -5.45 5.44 -34.72
N LEU A 193 -5.12 6.20 -33.67
CA LEU A 193 -6.01 7.26 -33.20
C LEU A 193 -6.12 8.29 -34.32
N LEU A 194 -7.19 8.23 -35.06
CA LEU A 194 -7.61 9.28 -35.98
C LEU A 194 -8.17 10.42 -35.10
N PHE A 195 -7.28 11.29 -34.61
CA PHE A 195 -7.72 12.59 -34.15
C PHE A 195 -8.12 13.39 -35.39
N SER A 196 -9.41 13.44 -35.69
CA SER A 196 -9.95 14.50 -36.53
C SER A 196 -9.79 15.79 -35.71
N SER A 197 -9.00 16.71 -36.24
CA SER A 197 -8.91 18.06 -35.71
C SER A 197 -10.30 18.69 -35.74
N CYS A 198 -10.97 18.77 -34.59
CA CYS A 198 -12.06 19.73 -34.41
C CYS A 198 -11.42 21.13 -34.50
N LYS A 199 -11.56 21.78 -35.63
CA LYS A 199 -11.39 23.23 -35.72
C LYS A 199 -12.46 23.85 -34.84
N MET A 200 -12.07 24.48 -33.73
CA MET A 200 -12.91 25.52 -33.12
C MET A 200 -12.92 26.68 -34.08
N GLU A 201 -14.07 26.96 -34.68
CA GLU A 201 -14.35 28.24 -35.31
C GLU A 201 -14.58 29.26 -34.19
N GLU A 202 -13.99 30.44 -34.39
CA GLU A 202 -14.08 31.60 -33.50
C GLU A 202 -15.49 32.17 -33.38
#